data_20c69f4ba536fb700c6b0619ad099d60
#
_entry.id   20c69f4ba536fb700c6b0619ad099d60
#
_cell.length_a   1.000
_cell.length_b   1.000
_cell.length_c   1.000
_cell.angle_alpha   90.00
_cell.angle_beta   90.00
_cell.angle_gamma   90.00
#
_symmetry.space_group_name_H-M   'P 1'
#
loop_
_entity.id
_entity.type
_entity.pdbx_description
1 polymer ?
#
loop_
_entity_poly.entity_id
_entity_poly.type
_entity_poly.pdbx_seq_one_letter_code
_entity_poly.pdbx_strand_id
1 'polypeptide(L)'
;MRTLKALPVALLALGALGPSTEAQSSLPISLFERYVEALRLQAGIPGMSAAIVQNGRIVWDNGFGYQDVDGQLRAAADTPYPILDLTQTMSSTVLLQQCMDLRYLELTDRVRRWDPQFSDDTTTMGQLLSHASPSGGFKYDPGRFAALTGVADQCANSRYVRLLSEEIFERLGMTRSVPGADVVDSSSPNRRWINASTLDRYAVIVRQQAVPYKVDSRGRPTRSSAPGGTLNASTGVVSTVRDLARFDAALGEPGILLESSTLSLAWEPVGSMPTGLGWFVQRHNGERVVWHFGLARDAYSSLIVKVPGRGLTLILLANSDGLVGPPYNLSDGNLSNNLFASLFLRLFVG
;
A
#
# COMPACT_ATOMS: atom_id res chain seq x y z
N MET A 1 13.66 24.02 81.27
CA MET A 1 13.49 22.97 80.28
C MET A 1 13.19 23.63 78.91
N ARG A 2 14.18 23.67 78.05
CA ARG A 2 14.03 24.25 76.70
C ARG A 2 14.00 23.09 75.72
N THR A 3 12.91 22.94 75.02
CA THR A 3 12.73 21.93 73.99
C THR A 3 13.37 22.42 72.66
N LEU A 4 14.40 21.68 72.15
CA LEU A 4 14.94 21.87 70.81
C LEU A 4 13.97 21.30 69.78
N LYS A 5 13.59 22.13 68.83
CA LYS A 5 12.89 21.73 67.61
C LYS A 5 13.92 21.31 66.52
N ALA A 6 13.85 20.06 66.08
CA ALA A 6 14.63 19.57 64.97
C ALA A 6 14.01 20.05 63.62
N LEU A 7 14.85 20.61 62.71
CA LEU A 7 14.50 20.90 61.32
C LEU A 7 14.66 19.64 60.47
N PRO A 8 13.77 19.35 59.52
CA PRO A 8 13.98 18.27 58.57
C PRO A 8 14.91 18.75 57.42
N VAL A 9 15.97 17.95 57.18
CA VAL A 9 16.85 18.08 56.00
C VAL A 9 16.09 17.52 54.80
N ALA A 10 15.79 18.37 53.82
CA ALA A 10 15.25 17.96 52.52
C ALA A 10 16.40 17.45 51.64
N LEU A 11 16.44 16.15 51.37
CA LEU A 11 17.29 15.56 50.33
C LEU A 11 16.71 15.92 48.95
N LEU A 12 17.43 16.80 48.24
CA LEU A 12 17.25 16.99 46.80
C LEU A 12 17.78 15.76 46.04
N ALA A 13 16.90 14.91 45.55
CA ALA A 13 17.27 13.86 44.58
C ALA A 13 17.57 14.52 43.23
N LEU A 14 18.83 14.68 42.87
CA LEU A 14 19.22 14.95 41.48
C LEU A 14 18.85 13.73 40.63
N GLY A 15 17.76 13.84 39.90
CA GLY A 15 17.42 12.88 38.84
C GLY A 15 18.48 12.96 37.73
N ALA A 16 19.29 11.94 37.61
CA ALA A 16 20.16 11.75 36.46
C ALA A 16 19.29 11.63 35.21
N LEU A 17 19.26 12.67 34.38
CA LEU A 17 18.82 12.57 32.99
C LEU A 17 19.80 11.63 32.29
N GLY A 18 19.37 10.36 32.13
CA GLY A 18 20.07 9.43 31.30
C GLY A 18 20.09 9.96 29.85
N PRO A 19 21.15 9.70 29.08
CA PRO A 19 21.20 10.13 27.69
C PRO A 19 19.97 9.57 26.96
N SER A 20 19.21 10.44 26.29
CA SER A 20 18.20 10.05 25.32
C SER A 20 18.88 9.12 24.32
N THR A 21 18.47 7.87 24.30
CA THR A 21 18.85 6.92 23.26
C THR A 21 18.24 7.45 21.96
N GLU A 22 18.97 8.30 21.23
CA GLU A 22 18.79 8.40 19.79
C GLU A 22 18.91 6.97 19.26
N ALA A 23 17.82 6.47 18.69
CA ALA A 23 17.80 5.15 18.08
C ALA A 23 18.86 5.15 16.98
N GLN A 24 20.05 4.61 17.27
CA GLN A 24 21.05 4.35 16.25
C GLN A 24 20.38 3.46 15.21
N SER A 25 20.17 4.00 14.00
CA SER A 25 19.66 3.23 12.89
C SER A 25 20.53 1.98 12.76
N SER A 26 19.92 0.79 12.72
CA SER A 26 20.68 -0.45 12.56
C SER A 26 21.50 -0.37 11.27
N LEU A 27 22.67 -1.01 11.22
CA LEU A 27 23.52 -1.02 10.03
C LEU A 27 22.73 -1.36 8.74
N PRO A 28 21.82 -2.36 8.71
CA PRO A 28 20.99 -2.63 7.54
C PRO A 28 20.13 -1.44 7.08
N ILE A 29 19.55 -0.67 8.01
CA ILE A 29 18.74 0.51 7.68
C ILE A 29 19.60 1.60 7.06
N SER A 30 20.78 1.91 7.65
CA SER A 30 21.69 2.93 7.12
C SER A 30 22.23 2.57 5.74
N LEU A 31 22.52 1.29 5.49
CA LEU A 31 22.91 0.78 4.18
C LEU A 31 21.74 0.87 3.19
N PHE A 32 20.54 0.47 3.61
CA PHE A 32 19.35 0.56 2.78
C PHE A 32 19.09 1.99 2.33
N GLU A 33 19.08 2.95 3.26
CA GLU A 33 18.85 4.37 2.97
C GLU A 33 19.82 4.91 1.91
N ARG A 34 21.11 4.63 2.08
CA ARG A 34 22.14 5.06 1.12
C ARG A 34 21.98 4.43 -0.26
N TYR A 35 21.70 3.12 -0.31
CA TYR A 35 21.60 2.42 -1.58
C TYR A 35 20.26 2.67 -2.28
N VAL A 36 19.16 2.81 -1.55
CA VAL A 36 17.85 3.13 -2.15
C VAL A 36 17.86 4.51 -2.80
N GLU A 37 18.56 5.50 -2.19
CA GLU A 37 18.76 6.82 -2.81
C GLU A 37 19.62 6.73 -4.07
N ALA A 38 20.69 5.93 -4.05
CA ALA A 38 21.51 5.70 -5.24
C ALA A 38 20.69 5.06 -6.38
N LEU A 39 19.85 4.07 -6.07
CA LEU A 39 18.95 3.44 -7.05
C LEU A 39 17.91 4.45 -7.58
N ARG A 40 17.33 5.28 -6.71
CA ARG A 40 16.40 6.35 -7.11
C ARG A 40 17.05 7.29 -8.14
N LEU A 41 18.28 7.74 -7.85
CA LEU A 41 19.02 8.62 -8.75
C LEU A 41 19.34 7.92 -10.08
N GLN A 42 19.79 6.66 -10.03
CA GLN A 42 20.06 5.86 -11.23
C GLN A 42 18.82 5.65 -12.09
N ALA A 43 17.66 5.44 -11.47
CA ALA A 43 16.37 5.30 -12.18
C ALA A 43 15.78 6.65 -12.62
N GLY A 44 16.41 7.77 -12.28
CA GLY A 44 15.94 9.12 -12.61
C GLY A 44 14.64 9.52 -11.90
N ILE A 45 14.25 8.82 -10.85
CA ILE A 45 12.99 9.09 -10.12
C ILE A 45 13.05 10.48 -9.46
N PRO A 46 12.17 11.45 -9.81
CA PRO A 46 12.25 12.81 -9.27
C PRO A 46 11.94 12.88 -7.78
N GLY A 47 10.93 12.16 -7.33
CA GLY A 47 10.48 12.10 -5.94
C GLY A 47 10.01 10.71 -5.54
N MET A 48 10.39 10.29 -4.34
CA MET A 48 10.04 8.98 -3.80
C MET A 48 9.83 9.09 -2.29
N SER A 49 8.85 8.34 -1.78
CA SER A 49 8.67 8.10 -0.35
C SER A 49 8.85 6.62 -0.06
N ALA A 50 9.47 6.32 1.09
CA ALA A 50 9.80 4.97 1.49
C ALA A 50 9.51 4.74 2.98
N ALA A 51 9.12 3.51 3.34
CA ALA A 51 9.02 3.08 4.73
C ALA A 51 9.44 1.61 4.87
N ILE A 52 10.06 1.29 6.01
CA ILE A 52 10.29 -0.08 6.48
C ILE A 52 9.46 -0.28 7.73
N VAL A 53 8.62 -1.30 7.71
CA VAL A 53 7.80 -1.74 8.84
C VAL A 53 8.41 -3.02 9.39
N GLN A 54 8.52 -3.11 10.71
CA GLN A 54 8.91 -4.34 11.40
C GLN A 54 7.96 -4.60 12.56
N ASN A 55 7.37 -5.79 12.57
CA ASN A 55 6.40 -6.21 13.58
C ASN A 55 5.27 -5.19 13.80
N GLY A 56 4.69 -4.70 12.69
CA GLY A 56 3.59 -3.74 12.68
C GLY A 56 3.98 -2.30 13.05
N ARG A 57 5.26 -1.98 13.19
CA ARG A 57 5.74 -0.63 13.52
C ARG A 57 6.68 -0.09 12.46
N ILE A 58 6.52 1.17 12.09
CA ILE A 58 7.50 1.85 11.24
C ILE A 58 8.82 1.96 12.02
N VAL A 59 9.87 1.31 11.52
CA VAL A 59 11.22 1.40 12.09
C VAL A 59 12.09 2.40 11.33
N TRP A 60 11.68 2.78 10.13
CA TRP A 60 12.29 3.81 9.32
C TRP A 60 11.31 4.30 8.26
N ASP A 61 11.26 5.60 8.03
CA ASP A 61 10.60 6.22 6.87
C ASP A 61 11.37 7.44 6.41
N ASN A 62 11.31 7.74 5.11
CA ASN A 62 11.96 8.92 4.53
C ASN A 62 11.28 9.34 3.22
N GLY A 63 11.53 10.60 2.82
CA GLY A 63 11.24 11.14 1.50
C GLY A 63 12.52 11.56 0.78
N PHE A 64 12.60 11.24 -0.50
CA PHE A 64 13.77 11.50 -1.35
C PHE A 64 13.38 12.35 -2.55
N GLY A 65 14.23 13.31 -2.91
CA GLY A 65 13.98 14.19 -4.05
C GLY A 65 12.80 15.13 -3.85
N TYR A 66 11.97 15.32 -4.87
CA TYR A 66 10.92 16.34 -4.92
C TYR A 66 9.57 15.73 -5.31
N GLN A 67 8.53 15.99 -4.51
CA GLN A 67 7.15 15.69 -4.91
C GLN A 67 6.64 16.65 -6.00
N ASP A 68 7.22 17.86 -6.08
CA ASP A 68 7.03 18.82 -7.17
C ASP A 68 8.41 19.44 -7.49
N VAL A 69 8.97 19.09 -8.66
CA VAL A 69 10.29 19.56 -9.10
C VAL A 69 10.25 21.05 -9.41
N ASP A 70 9.21 21.52 -10.12
CA ASP A 70 9.09 22.90 -10.54
C ASP A 70 8.83 23.82 -9.34
N GLY A 71 7.99 23.39 -8.41
CA GLY A 71 7.69 24.06 -7.15
C GLY A 71 8.77 23.89 -6.08
N GLN A 72 9.83 23.12 -6.35
CA GLN A 72 10.90 22.77 -5.39
C GLN A 72 10.40 22.20 -4.06
N LEU A 73 9.23 21.54 -4.08
CA LEU A 73 8.64 20.94 -2.90
C LEU A 73 9.20 19.53 -2.67
N ARG A 74 9.88 19.36 -1.54
CA ARG A 74 10.50 18.07 -1.17
C ARG A 74 9.46 16.97 -0.97
N ALA A 75 9.79 15.74 -1.39
CA ALA A 75 9.04 14.55 -0.99
C ALA A 75 9.30 14.24 0.49
N ALA A 76 8.27 13.75 1.17
CA ALA A 76 8.30 13.32 2.57
C ALA A 76 7.53 12.01 2.73
N ALA A 77 7.68 11.33 3.86
CA ALA A 77 6.92 10.11 4.16
C ALA A 77 5.39 10.32 4.15
N ASP A 78 4.94 11.55 4.36
CA ASP A 78 3.52 11.95 4.31
C ASP A 78 3.07 12.48 2.94
N THR A 79 3.91 12.48 1.93
CA THR A 79 3.52 12.87 0.57
C THR A 79 2.50 11.89 0.02
N PRO A 80 1.30 12.34 -0.43
CA PRO A 80 0.31 11.46 -1.03
C PRO A 80 0.66 11.15 -2.48
N TYR A 81 0.49 9.89 -2.86
CA TYR A 81 0.64 9.39 -4.24
C TYR A 81 -0.57 8.55 -4.64
N PRO A 82 -0.99 8.55 -5.91
CA PRO A 82 -1.82 7.49 -6.45
C PRO A 82 -1.07 6.15 -6.31
N ILE A 83 -1.68 5.18 -5.64
CA ILE A 83 -1.04 3.87 -5.43
C ILE A 83 -1.34 2.87 -6.54
N LEU A 84 -2.20 3.25 -7.49
CA LEU A 84 -2.51 2.51 -8.71
C LEU A 84 -3.03 1.09 -8.40
N ASP A 85 -2.51 0.07 -9.11
CA ASP A 85 -2.94 -1.32 -8.92
C ASP A 85 -2.63 -1.89 -7.52
N LEU A 86 -1.80 -1.22 -6.72
CA LEU A 86 -1.65 -1.56 -5.30
C LEU A 86 -2.99 -1.45 -4.54
N THR A 87 -3.97 -0.70 -5.08
CA THR A 87 -5.37 -0.67 -4.63
C THR A 87 -5.97 -2.07 -4.52
N GLN A 88 -5.57 -3.02 -5.36
CA GLN A 88 -6.10 -4.39 -5.38
C GLN A 88 -5.91 -5.11 -4.03
N THR A 89 -4.85 -4.79 -3.31
CA THR A 89 -4.59 -5.36 -1.98
C THR A 89 -5.66 -4.95 -0.96
N MET A 90 -6.11 -3.69 -1.00
CA MET A 90 -7.19 -3.19 -0.16
C MET A 90 -8.55 -3.72 -0.62
N SER A 91 -8.75 -3.80 -1.94
CA SER A 91 -9.99 -4.31 -2.54
C SER A 91 -10.23 -5.77 -2.18
N SER A 92 -9.21 -6.61 -2.30
CA SER A 92 -9.30 -8.00 -1.89
C SER A 92 -9.55 -8.12 -0.38
N THR A 93 -8.88 -7.29 0.44
CA THR A 93 -9.11 -7.27 1.89
C THR A 93 -10.56 -6.91 2.23
N VAL A 94 -11.12 -5.86 1.63
CA VAL A 94 -12.54 -5.47 1.83
C VAL A 94 -13.48 -6.59 1.40
N LEU A 95 -13.25 -7.20 0.24
CA LEU A 95 -14.11 -8.29 -0.26
C LEU A 95 -14.04 -9.52 0.65
N LEU A 96 -12.84 -9.92 1.05
CA LEU A 96 -12.65 -11.05 1.93
C LEU A 96 -13.28 -10.81 3.30
N GLN A 97 -13.10 -9.60 3.87
CA GLN A 97 -13.66 -9.20 5.16
C GLN A 97 -15.20 -9.13 5.14
N GLN A 98 -15.74 -8.37 4.19
CA GLN A 98 -17.16 -8.02 4.18
C GLN A 98 -18.05 -9.08 3.54
N CYS A 99 -17.46 -9.98 2.76
CA CYS A 99 -18.23 -10.96 2.03
C CYS A 99 -17.87 -12.40 2.42
N MET A 100 -16.59 -12.75 2.45
CA MET A 100 -16.15 -14.11 2.67
C MET A 100 -16.16 -14.48 4.18
N ASP A 101 -15.57 -13.66 5.04
CA ASP A 101 -15.55 -13.90 6.49
C ASP A 101 -16.97 -13.88 7.08
N LEU A 102 -17.87 -13.06 6.51
CA LEU A 102 -19.30 -13.04 6.85
C LEU A 102 -20.12 -14.14 6.16
N ARG A 103 -19.50 -15.01 5.36
CA ARG A 103 -20.11 -16.16 4.69
C ARG A 103 -21.22 -15.84 3.69
N TYR A 104 -21.17 -14.65 3.08
CA TYR A 104 -22.07 -14.28 1.98
C TYR A 104 -21.53 -14.78 0.63
N LEU A 105 -20.21 -14.97 0.50
CA LEU A 105 -19.51 -15.31 -0.73
C LEU A 105 -18.49 -16.41 -0.48
N GLU A 106 -18.39 -17.35 -1.43
CA GLU A 106 -17.36 -18.38 -1.47
C GLU A 106 -16.44 -18.17 -2.69
N LEU A 107 -15.18 -18.61 -2.59
CA LEU A 107 -14.22 -18.51 -3.70
C LEU A 107 -14.63 -19.32 -4.93
N THR A 108 -15.49 -20.31 -4.76
CA THR A 108 -16.09 -21.14 -5.81
C THR A 108 -17.30 -20.49 -6.49
N ASP A 109 -17.87 -19.45 -5.92
CA ASP A 109 -18.98 -18.72 -6.51
C ASP A 109 -18.58 -18.14 -7.87
N ARG A 110 -19.51 -18.18 -8.83
CA ARG A 110 -19.34 -17.54 -10.14
C ARG A 110 -19.44 -16.02 -10.00
N VAL A 111 -18.55 -15.28 -10.67
CA VAL A 111 -18.56 -13.82 -10.65
C VAL A 111 -19.91 -13.26 -11.11
N ARG A 112 -20.53 -13.87 -12.14
CA ARG A 112 -21.86 -13.46 -12.65
C ARG A 112 -23.01 -13.56 -11.66
N ARG A 113 -22.86 -14.32 -10.57
CA ARG A 113 -23.86 -14.30 -9.50
C ARG A 113 -23.98 -12.92 -8.85
N TRP A 114 -22.87 -12.18 -8.79
CA TRP A 114 -22.72 -10.89 -8.14
C TRP A 114 -22.61 -9.73 -9.13
N ASP A 115 -22.03 -9.97 -10.31
CA ASP A 115 -21.95 -9.04 -11.42
C ASP A 115 -22.50 -9.70 -12.71
N PRO A 116 -23.80 -9.57 -13.01
CA PRO A 116 -24.42 -10.17 -14.20
C PRO A 116 -23.84 -9.69 -15.53
N GLN A 117 -23.15 -8.54 -15.54
CA GLN A 117 -22.52 -7.98 -16.74
C GLN A 117 -21.07 -8.48 -16.95
N PHE A 118 -20.55 -9.30 -16.05
CA PHE A 118 -19.20 -9.86 -16.21
C PHE A 118 -19.05 -10.63 -17.52
N SER A 119 -17.91 -10.49 -18.18
CA SER A 119 -17.68 -10.91 -19.57
C SER A 119 -17.84 -12.41 -19.84
N ASP A 120 -17.60 -13.25 -18.83
CA ASP A 120 -17.76 -14.71 -18.94
C ASP A 120 -18.56 -15.29 -17.76
N ASP A 121 -19.16 -16.45 -17.96
CA ASP A 121 -20.03 -17.11 -16.99
C ASP A 121 -19.33 -18.24 -16.20
N THR A 122 -18.06 -18.48 -16.48
CA THR A 122 -17.30 -19.59 -15.90
C THR A 122 -16.32 -19.17 -14.81
N THR A 123 -15.85 -17.93 -14.82
CA THR A 123 -14.89 -17.42 -13.85
C THR A 123 -15.46 -17.43 -12.43
N THR A 124 -14.70 -18.02 -11.50
CA THR A 124 -14.99 -18.00 -10.07
C THR A 124 -14.35 -16.78 -9.37
N MET A 125 -14.80 -16.47 -8.16
CA MET A 125 -14.21 -15.41 -7.32
C MET A 125 -12.73 -15.67 -7.05
N GLY A 126 -12.37 -16.92 -6.72
CA GLY A 126 -10.97 -17.29 -6.51
C GLY A 126 -10.10 -17.07 -7.75
N GLN A 127 -10.62 -17.39 -8.94
CA GLN A 127 -9.93 -17.12 -10.19
C GLN A 127 -9.76 -15.63 -10.46
N LEU A 128 -10.79 -14.82 -10.20
CA LEU A 128 -10.70 -13.37 -10.41
C LEU A 128 -9.72 -12.71 -9.45
N LEU A 129 -9.79 -13.04 -8.16
CA LEU A 129 -8.88 -12.54 -7.13
C LEU A 129 -7.42 -12.95 -7.35
N SER A 130 -7.17 -14.11 -7.99
CA SER A 130 -5.82 -14.61 -8.27
C SER A 130 -5.32 -14.31 -9.67
N HIS A 131 -6.01 -13.48 -10.44
CA HIS A 131 -5.69 -13.21 -11.84
C HIS A 131 -5.59 -14.48 -12.70
N ALA A 132 -6.38 -15.50 -12.38
CA ALA A 132 -6.49 -16.67 -13.22
C ALA A 132 -7.37 -16.38 -14.43
N SER A 133 -6.93 -16.83 -15.61
CA SER A 133 -7.75 -16.82 -16.81
C SER A 133 -8.89 -17.83 -16.69
N PRO A 134 -9.96 -17.75 -17.48
CA PRO A 134 -11.02 -18.76 -17.50
C PRO A 134 -10.51 -20.17 -17.80
N SER A 135 -9.41 -20.30 -18.55
CA SER A 135 -8.73 -21.56 -18.83
C SER A 135 -7.81 -22.07 -17.69
N GLY A 136 -7.69 -21.32 -16.59
CA GLY A 136 -6.93 -21.71 -15.39
C GLY A 136 -5.47 -21.26 -15.35
N GLY A 137 -4.93 -20.63 -16.41
CA GLY A 137 -3.56 -20.09 -16.41
C GLY A 137 -3.50 -18.70 -15.78
N PHE A 138 -2.33 -18.32 -15.26
CA PHE A 138 -2.09 -16.96 -14.77
C PHE A 138 -2.09 -15.93 -15.91
N LYS A 139 -2.83 -14.83 -15.71
CA LYS A 139 -2.79 -13.65 -16.57
C LYS A 139 -3.11 -12.41 -15.73
N TYR A 140 -2.10 -11.60 -15.46
CA TYR A 140 -2.33 -10.33 -14.78
C TYR A 140 -3.25 -9.42 -15.60
N ASP A 141 -4.45 -9.16 -15.09
CA ASP A 141 -5.48 -8.40 -15.81
C ASP A 141 -6.23 -7.46 -14.83
N PRO A 142 -5.70 -6.25 -14.62
CA PRO A 142 -6.35 -5.26 -13.76
C PRO A 142 -7.75 -4.87 -14.24
N GLY A 143 -7.99 -4.90 -15.55
CA GLY A 143 -9.31 -4.61 -16.13
C GLY A 143 -10.39 -5.62 -15.71
N ARG A 144 -10.04 -6.91 -15.67
CA ARG A 144 -10.94 -7.94 -15.13
C ARG A 144 -11.13 -7.79 -13.62
N PHE A 145 -10.04 -7.54 -12.88
CA PHE A 145 -10.08 -7.35 -11.43
C PHE A 145 -11.01 -6.19 -11.01
N ALA A 146 -11.14 -5.16 -11.82
CA ALA A 146 -12.02 -4.02 -11.57
C ALA A 146 -13.50 -4.43 -11.38
N ALA A 147 -13.94 -5.57 -11.93
CA ALA A 147 -15.30 -6.10 -11.75
C ALA A 147 -15.63 -6.41 -10.26
N LEU A 148 -14.62 -6.65 -9.42
CA LEU A 148 -14.82 -6.83 -7.98
C LEU A 148 -15.46 -5.61 -7.30
N THR A 149 -15.45 -4.43 -7.93
CA THR A 149 -16.21 -3.25 -7.45
C THR A 149 -17.69 -3.55 -7.35
N GLY A 150 -18.30 -4.06 -8.41
CA GLY A 150 -19.71 -4.44 -8.42
C GLY A 150 -20.02 -5.60 -7.48
N VAL A 151 -19.10 -6.56 -7.37
CA VAL A 151 -19.23 -7.66 -6.43
C VAL A 151 -19.27 -7.16 -4.99
N ALA A 152 -18.34 -6.28 -4.60
CA ALA A 152 -18.28 -5.70 -3.27
C ALA A 152 -19.54 -4.86 -2.95
N ASP A 153 -19.99 -4.04 -3.91
CA ASP A 153 -21.21 -3.24 -3.79
C ASP A 153 -22.43 -4.12 -3.47
N GLN A 154 -22.60 -5.22 -4.17
CA GLN A 154 -23.76 -6.11 -4.01
C GLN A 154 -23.65 -6.98 -2.77
N CYS A 155 -22.49 -7.60 -2.55
CA CYS A 155 -22.30 -8.53 -1.46
C CYS A 155 -22.38 -7.83 -0.10
N ALA A 156 -21.69 -6.70 0.08
CA ALA A 156 -21.69 -5.94 1.32
C ALA A 156 -22.95 -5.02 1.47
N ASN A 157 -23.83 -4.99 0.47
CA ASN A 157 -24.97 -4.07 0.43
C ASN A 157 -24.57 -2.61 0.74
N SER A 158 -23.40 -2.20 0.26
CA SER A 158 -22.81 -0.87 0.46
C SER A 158 -21.98 -0.48 -0.75
N ARG A 159 -21.66 0.79 -0.90
CA ARG A 159 -20.80 1.23 -2.01
C ARG A 159 -19.32 1.01 -1.70
N TYR A 160 -18.57 0.51 -2.67
CA TYR A 160 -17.15 0.20 -2.54
C TYR A 160 -16.32 1.41 -2.05
N VAL A 161 -16.63 2.63 -2.54
CA VAL A 161 -16.00 3.88 -2.07
C VAL A 161 -16.23 4.08 -0.57
N ARG A 162 -17.41 3.76 -0.06
CA ARG A 162 -17.74 3.86 1.34
C ARG A 162 -17.07 2.77 2.16
N LEU A 163 -17.04 1.53 1.65
CA LEU A 163 -16.33 0.43 2.29
C LEU A 163 -14.85 0.74 2.51
N LEU A 164 -14.16 1.26 1.48
CA LEU A 164 -12.76 1.70 1.65
C LEU A 164 -12.63 2.84 2.67
N SER A 165 -13.51 3.83 2.61
CA SER A 165 -13.46 4.99 3.51
C SER A 165 -13.66 4.59 4.97
N GLU A 166 -14.70 3.80 5.27
CA GLU A 166 -15.11 3.47 6.63
C GLU A 166 -14.34 2.28 7.19
N GLU A 167 -14.28 1.15 6.44
CA GLU A 167 -13.73 -0.11 6.95
C GLU A 167 -12.20 -0.18 6.90
N ILE A 168 -11.57 0.63 6.03
CA ILE A 168 -10.12 0.68 5.94
C ILE A 168 -9.59 2.01 6.48
N PHE A 169 -9.93 3.15 5.84
CA PHE A 169 -9.22 4.40 6.16
C PHE A 169 -9.59 4.97 7.52
N GLU A 170 -10.87 5.09 7.84
CA GLU A 170 -11.32 5.64 9.14
C GLU A 170 -10.99 4.68 10.27
N ARG A 171 -11.27 3.40 10.10
CA ARG A 171 -10.99 2.36 11.09
C ARG A 171 -9.52 2.26 11.47
N LEU A 172 -8.60 2.44 10.50
CA LEU A 172 -7.16 2.33 10.71
C LEU A 172 -6.47 3.69 10.94
N GLY A 173 -7.21 4.79 10.96
CA GLY A 173 -6.65 6.12 11.11
C GLY A 173 -5.75 6.55 9.93
N MET A 174 -6.06 6.08 8.72
CA MET A 174 -5.36 6.44 7.48
C MET A 174 -5.82 7.82 7.00
N THR A 175 -5.47 8.84 7.78
CA THR A 175 -6.01 10.20 7.62
C THR A 175 -5.54 10.94 6.38
N ARG A 176 -4.52 10.41 5.70
CA ARG A 176 -3.97 10.96 4.45
C ARG A 176 -4.24 10.07 3.23
N SER A 177 -5.23 9.19 3.33
CA SER A 177 -5.69 8.33 2.22
C SER A 177 -7.03 8.80 1.70
N VAL A 178 -7.24 8.60 0.38
CA VAL A 178 -8.46 8.98 -0.35
C VAL A 178 -8.88 7.79 -1.20
N PRO A 179 -10.17 7.39 -1.19
CA PRO A 179 -10.63 6.22 -1.92
C PRO A 179 -10.61 6.40 -3.46
N GLY A 180 -10.46 7.63 -3.93
CA GLY A 180 -10.29 7.99 -5.34
C GLY A 180 -10.20 9.49 -5.47
N ALA A 181 -9.28 10.00 -6.29
CA ALA A 181 -9.14 11.45 -6.47
C ALA A 181 -10.42 12.09 -7.06
N ASP A 182 -11.23 11.30 -7.76
CA ASP A 182 -12.49 11.75 -8.34
C ASP A 182 -13.57 12.11 -7.29
N VAL A 183 -13.49 11.62 -6.05
CA VAL A 183 -14.52 11.91 -5.03
C VAL A 183 -14.64 13.39 -4.70
N VAL A 184 -13.60 14.19 -4.96
CA VAL A 184 -13.63 15.65 -4.74
C VAL A 184 -14.25 16.41 -5.91
N ASP A 185 -14.43 15.75 -7.06
CA ASP A 185 -15.11 16.33 -8.21
C ASP A 185 -16.62 16.37 -7.96
N SER A 186 -17.23 17.52 -8.24
CA SER A 186 -18.67 17.71 -8.08
C SER A 186 -19.51 16.78 -8.98
N SER A 187 -18.96 16.35 -10.10
CA SER A 187 -19.59 15.43 -11.05
C SER A 187 -19.45 13.94 -10.69
N SER A 188 -18.57 13.60 -9.74
CA SER A 188 -18.33 12.19 -9.39
C SER A 188 -19.54 11.55 -8.72
N PRO A 189 -19.99 10.38 -9.21
CA PRO A 189 -21.05 9.62 -8.58
C PRO A 189 -20.65 9.08 -7.19
N ASN A 190 -19.34 8.98 -6.91
CA ASN A 190 -18.80 8.51 -5.65
C ASN A 190 -18.93 9.55 -4.53
N ARG A 191 -18.90 10.84 -4.88
CA ARG A 191 -18.94 11.96 -3.93
C ARG A 191 -20.11 11.89 -2.94
N ARG A 192 -21.30 11.53 -3.40
CA ARG A 192 -22.55 11.49 -2.58
C ARG A 192 -22.51 10.48 -1.44
N TRP A 193 -21.55 9.54 -1.47
CA TRP A 193 -21.41 8.48 -0.49
C TRP A 193 -20.42 8.83 0.64
N ILE A 194 -19.79 10.00 0.55
CA ILE A 194 -18.82 10.49 1.52
C ILE A 194 -19.41 11.72 2.22
N ASN A 195 -19.29 11.81 3.52
CA ASN A 195 -19.78 12.96 4.28
C ASN A 195 -18.95 14.23 3.99
N ALA A 196 -19.54 15.42 4.23
CA ALA A 196 -18.96 16.70 3.86
C ALA A 196 -17.58 16.94 4.53
N SER A 197 -17.44 16.67 5.81
CA SER A 197 -16.18 16.89 6.53
C SER A 197 -15.05 16.00 6.02
N THR A 198 -15.35 14.76 5.65
CA THR A 198 -14.40 13.84 5.03
C THR A 198 -14.04 14.32 3.62
N LEU A 199 -15.00 14.83 2.84
CA LEU A 199 -14.73 15.41 1.51
C LEU A 199 -13.79 16.61 1.59
N ASP A 200 -13.95 17.50 2.57
CA ASP A 200 -13.06 18.65 2.76
C ASP A 200 -11.61 18.18 3.04
N ARG A 201 -11.46 17.15 3.89
CA ARG A 201 -10.15 16.53 4.15
C ARG A 201 -9.57 15.92 2.87
N TYR A 202 -10.36 15.16 2.12
CA TYR A 202 -9.93 14.55 0.85
C TYR A 202 -9.50 15.59 -0.17
N ALA A 203 -10.22 16.71 -0.27
CA ALA A 203 -9.85 17.81 -1.16
C ALA A 203 -8.46 18.42 -0.82
N VAL A 204 -8.11 18.50 0.45
CA VAL A 204 -6.76 18.93 0.88
C VAL A 204 -5.71 17.92 0.43
N ILE A 205 -5.94 16.62 0.64
CA ILE A 205 -4.98 15.56 0.31
C ILE A 205 -4.76 15.50 -1.21
N VAL A 206 -5.84 15.55 -2.00
CA VAL A 206 -5.76 15.52 -3.47
C VAL A 206 -4.93 16.69 -4.02
N ARG A 207 -5.07 17.89 -3.44
CA ARG A 207 -4.23 19.05 -3.83
C ARG A 207 -2.75 18.92 -3.44
N GLN A 208 -2.44 18.07 -2.47
CA GLN A 208 -1.06 17.83 -1.99
C GLN A 208 -0.39 16.63 -2.66
N GLN A 209 -1.05 15.97 -3.61
CA GLN A 209 -0.45 14.84 -4.32
C GLN A 209 0.86 15.23 -4.99
N ALA A 210 1.79 14.28 -4.99
CA ALA A 210 3.01 14.42 -5.77
C ALA A 210 2.68 14.66 -7.25
N VAL A 211 3.40 15.55 -7.89
CA VAL A 211 3.27 15.86 -9.31
C VAL A 211 3.86 14.71 -10.14
N PRO A 212 3.16 14.20 -11.17
CA PRO A 212 3.68 13.10 -11.99
C PRO A 212 4.74 13.58 -12.98
N TYR A 213 5.73 12.72 -13.23
CA TYR A 213 6.81 13.00 -14.17
C TYR A 213 7.07 11.82 -15.12
N LYS A 214 7.22 12.15 -16.38
CA LYS A 214 7.89 11.32 -17.36
C LYS A 214 9.39 11.55 -17.27
N VAL A 215 10.17 10.49 -17.28
CA VAL A 215 11.64 10.55 -17.22
C VAL A 215 12.20 10.06 -18.55
N ASP A 216 13.03 10.90 -19.21
CA ASP A 216 13.66 10.53 -20.48
C ASP A 216 14.87 9.58 -20.26
N SER A 217 15.44 9.06 -21.34
CA SER A 217 16.59 8.16 -21.30
C SER A 217 17.87 8.79 -20.72
N ARG A 218 17.88 10.10 -20.51
CA ARG A 218 18.98 10.84 -19.86
C ARG A 218 18.67 11.17 -18.39
N GLY A 219 17.59 10.61 -17.84
CA GLY A 219 17.15 10.86 -16.46
C GLY A 219 16.52 12.24 -16.21
N ARG A 220 16.12 12.98 -17.26
CA ARG A 220 15.51 14.32 -17.10
C ARG A 220 14.00 14.18 -16.92
N PRO A 221 13.46 14.70 -15.82
CA PRO A 221 12.03 14.69 -15.57
C PRO A 221 11.33 15.79 -16.39
N THR A 222 10.17 15.47 -16.94
CA THR A 222 9.23 16.41 -17.54
C THR A 222 7.86 16.17 -16.92
N ARG A 223 7.19 17.23 -16.45
CA ARG A 223 5.84 17.12 -15.90
C ARG A 223 4.93 16.40 -16.88
N SER A 224 4.18 15.45 -16.37
CA SER A 224 3.22 14.65 -17.14
C SER A 224 1.82 14.74 -16.57
N SER A 225 0.91 13.97 -17.12
CA SER A 225 -0.43 13.78 -16.56
C SER A 225 -0.63 12.30 -16.23
N ALA A 226 -1.18 12.01 -15.06
CA ALA A 226 -1.67 10.68 -14.77
C ALA A 226 -3.00 10.44 -15.50
N PRO A 227 -3.29 9.21 -15.95
CA PRO A 227 -4.65 8.86 -16.35
C PRO A 227 -5.60 9.14 -15.19
N GLY A 228 -6.76 9.73 -15.47
CA GLY A 228 -7.77 10.03 -14.46
C GLY A 228 -8.16 8.77 -13.69
N GLY A 229 -7.90 8.77 -12.39
CA GLY A 229 -8.11 7.62 -11.53
C GLY A 229 -9.51 7.62 -10.91
N THR A 230 -10.54 7.23 -11.67
CA THR A 230 -11.82 6.87 -11.05
C THR A 230 -11.63 5.60 -10.24
N LEU A 231 -12.08 5.63 -8.98
CA LEU A 231 -11.98 4.48 -8.09
C LEU A 231 -12.72 3.26 -8.64
N ASN A 232 -12.00 2.15 -8.67
CA ASN A 232 -12.55 0.80 -8.81
C ASN A 232 -11.67 -0.19 -8.04
N ALA A 233 -12.05 -1.47 -8.01
CA ALA A 233 -11.31 -2.48 -7.23
C ALA A 233 -9.87 -2.68 -7.71
N SER A 234 -9.52 -2.28 -8.93
CA SER A 234 -8.17 -2.40 -9.45
C SER A 234 -7.29 -1.19 -9.16
N THR A 235 -7.86 0.03 -9.09
CA THR A 235 -7.08 1.26 -9.03
C THR A 235 -7.87 2.41 -8.42
N GLY A 236 -7.20 3.52 -8.13
CA GLY A 236 -7.81 4.80 -7.78
C GLY A 236 -7.44 5.33 -6.40
N VAL A 237 -7.03 4.48 -5.45
CA VAL A 237 -6.64 4.94 -4.11
C VAL A 237 -5.42 5.85 -4.18
N VAL A 238 -5.48 6.93 -3.40
CA VAL A 238 -4.35 7.82 -3.09
C VAL A 238 -3.95 7.58 -1.65
N SER A 239 -2.66 7.42 -1.37
CA SER A 239 -2.18 7.16 -0.01
C SER A 239 -0.73 7.63 0.20
N THR A 240 -0.22 7.46 1.41
CA THR A 240 1.15 7.75 1.83
C THR A 240 1.82 6.47 2.34
N VAL A 241 3.16 6.44 2.41
CA VAL A 241 3.84 5.25 2.98
C VAL A 241 3.48 5.02 4.45
N ARG A 242 3.19 6.08 5.21
CA ARG A 242 2.76 5.96 6.62
C ARG A 242 1.36 5.38 6.77
N ASP A 243 0.42 5.77 5.92
CA ASP A 243 -0.93 5.20 5.95
C ASP A 243 -0.93 3.74 5.44
N LEU A 244 -0.14 3.45 4.39
CA LEU A 244 0.06 2.07 3.94
C LEU A 244 0.71 1.19 5.01
N ALA A 245 1.59 1.75 5.85
CA ALA A 245 2.15 1.03 6.99
C ALA A 245 1.11 0.71 8.06
N ARG A 246 0.09 1.57 8.28
CA ARG A 246 -1.05 1.27 9.16
C ARG A 246 -1.91 0.11 8.61
N PHE A 247 -2.18 0.14 7.31
CA PHE A 247 -2.86 -0.94 6.62
C PHE A 247 -2.07 -2.25 6.73
N ASP A 248 -0.76 -2.21 6.47
CA ASP A 248 0.14 -3.36 6.57
C ASP A 248 0.18 -3.95 7.99
N ALA A 249 0.26 -3.11 9.01
CA ALA A 249 0.24 -3.53 10.41
C ALA A 249 -1.08 -4.23 10.78
N ALA A 250 -2.20 -3.62 10.42
CA ALA A 250 -3.53 -4.18 10.69
C ALA A 250 -3.79 -5.48 9.93
N LEU A 251 -3.30 -5.59 8.69
CA LEU A 251 -3.41 -6.82 7.90
C LEU A 251 -2.52 -7.94 8.46
N GLY A 252 -1.37 -7.59 9.04
CA GLY A 252 -0.45 -8.54 9.67
C GLY A 252 -0.92 -9.07 11.03
N GLU A 253 -1.91 -8.43 11.65
CA GLU A 253 -2.47 -8.83 12.94
C GLU A 253 -3.81 -9.54 12.75
N PRO A 254 -3.87 -10.87 12.98
CA PRO A 254 -5.08 -11.65 12.75
C PRO A 254 -6.28 -11.15 13.54
N GLY A 255 -7.45 -11.07 12.88
CA GLY A 255 -8.70 -10.62 13.49
C GLY A 255 -8.93 -9.11 13.45
N ILE A 256 -7.94 -8.28 13.02
CA ILE A 256 -8.19 -6.84 12.83
C ILE A 256 -8.92 -6.61 11.51
N LEU A 257 -8.38 -7.07 10.39
CA LEU A 257 -9.00 -6.93 9.08
C LEU A 257 -9.58 -8.24 8.56
N LEU A 258 -8.86 -9.35 8.71
CA LEU A 258 -9.23 -10.67 8.24
C LEU A 258 -9.09 -11.71 9.35
N GLU A 259 -9.90 -12.77 9.29
CA GLU A 259 -9.65 -13.97 10.08
C GLU A 259 -8.32 -14.61 9.70
N SER A 260 -7.65 -15.30 10.64
CA SER A 260 -6.34 -15.93 10.41
C SER A 260 -6.35 -16.92 9.24
N SER A 261 -7.43 -17.66 9.08
CA SER A 261 -7.61 -18.62 7.99
C SER A 261 -7.70 -17.92 6.64
N THR A 262 -8.45 -16.83 6.57
CA THR A 262 -8.65 -16.03 5.36
C THR A 262 -7.37 -15.30 4.97
N LEU A 263 -6.64 -14.72 5.94
CA LEU A 263 -5.34 -14.11 5.70
C LEU A 263 -4.33 -15.13 5.17
N SER A 264 -4.26 -16.33 5.77
CA SER A 264 -3.38 -17.39 5.31
C SER A 264 -3.70 -17.79 3.87
N LEU A 265 -4.99 -17.93 3.55
CA LEU A 265 -5.46 -18.27 2.21
C LEU A 265 -5.11 -17.15 1.19
N ALA A 266 -5.24 -15.87 1.59
CA ALA A 266 -4.89 -14.74 0.73
C ALA A 266 -3.40 -14.70 0.35
N TRP A 267 -2.54 -15.22 1.21
CA TRP A 267 -1.08 -15.24 1.02
C TRP A 267 -0.52 -16.61 0.60
N GLU A 268 -1.36 -17.55 0.23
CA GLU A 268 -0.95 -18.81 -0.41
C GLU A 268 -1.12 -18.72 -1.92
N PRO A 269 -0.18 -19.27 -2.71
CA PRO A 269 -0.36 -19.38 -4.16
C PRO A 269 -1.60 -20.20 -4.50
N VAL A 270 -2.42 -19.72 -5.42
CA VAL A 270 -3.56 -20.49 -5.93
C VAL A 270 -3.08 -21.48 -7.00
N GLY A 271 -2.97 -22.74 -6.63
CA GLY A 271 -2.39 -23.77 -7.50
C GLY A 271 -0.93 -23.49 -7.82
N SER A 272 -0.57 -23.45 -9.10
CA SER A 272 0.78 -23.11 -9.59
C SER A 272 0.97 -21.63 -9.96
N MET A 273 0.01 -20.77 -9.63
CA MET A 273 0.07 -19.35 -9.99
C MET A 273 0.99 -18.56 -9.05
N PRO A 274 1.61 -17.47 -9.53
CA PRO A 274 2.44 -16.61 -8.69
C PRO A 274 1.61 -15.67 -7.79
N THR A 275 0.31 -15.95 -7.62
CA THR A 275 -0.64 -15.10 -6.91
C THR A 275 -1.48 -15.90 -5.91
N GLY A 276 -1.74 -15.27 -4.77
CA GLY A 276 -2.84 -15.59 -3.87
C GLY A 276 -4.08 -14.75 -4.20
N LEU A 277 -4.81 -14.27 -3.19
CA LEU A 277 -6.04 -13.49 -3.39
C LEU A 277 -5.72 -11.99 -3.30
N GLY A 278 -5.50 -11.36 -4.46
CA GLY A 278 -5.13 -9.94 -4.58
C GLY A 278 -3.68 -9.63 -4.20
N TRP A 279 -2.82 -10.64 -4.11
CA TRP A 279 -1.40 -10.51 -3.80
C TRP A 279 -0.56 -11.42 -4.69
N PHE A 280 0.62 -10.97 -5.07
CA PHE A 280 1.65 -11.85 -5.61
C PHE A 280 2.35 -12.58 -4.46
N VAL A 281 2.75 -13.81 -4.72
CA VAL A 281 3.41 -14.68 -3.73
C VAL A 281 4.57 -15.42 -4.37
N GLN A 282 5.75 -15.30 -3.77
CA GLN A 282 6.93 -16.06 -4.18
C GLN A 282 7.77 -16.48 -2.98
N ARG A 283 8.85 -17.22 -3.19
CA ARG A 283 9.83 -17.56 -2.16
C ARG A 283 11.16 -16.88 -2.43
N HIS A 284 11.82 -16.45 -1.35
CA HIS A 284 13.18 -15.94 -1.35
C HIS A 284 13.92 -16.54 -0.15
N ASN A 285 14.99 -17.29 -0.41
CA ASN A 285 15.78 -17.98 0.63
C ASN A 285 14.93 -18.76 1.65
N GLY A 286 13.91 -19.49 1.15
CA GLY A 286 12.99 -20.27 1.99
C GLY A 286 11.84 -19.48 2.61
N GLU A 287 11.95 -18.15 2.72
CA GLU A 287 10.90 -17.28 3.24
C GLU A 287 9.81 -17.03 2.19
N ARG A 288 8.57 -16.91 2.65
CA ARG A 288 7.46 -16.43 1.81
C ARG A 288 7.59 -14.92 1.66
N VAL A 289 7.50 -14.46 0.41
CA VAL A 289 7.45 -13.04 0.06
C VAL A 289 6.09 -12.76 -0.58
N VAL A 290 5.33 -11.87 0.04
CA VAL A 290 4.02 -11.41 -0.42
C VAL A 290 4.17 -9.97 -0.90
N TRP A 291 3.75 -9.66 -2.12
CA TRP A 291 4.04 -8.37 -2.71
C TRP A 291 2.97 -7.92 -3.69
N HIS A 292 2.95 -6.65 -3.96
CA HIS A 292 2.14 -6.07 -5.04
C HIS A 292 2.78 -4.78 -5.54
N PHE A 293 2.39 -4.36 -6.74
CA PHE A 293 2.88 -3.14 -7.37
C PHE A 293 1.75 -2.35 -8.01
N GLY A 294 2.03 -1.10 -8.35
CA GLY A 294 1.16 -0.28 -9.18
C GLY A 294 1.99 0.48 -10.20
N LEU A 295 1.50 0.60 -11.43
CA LEU A 295 2.19 1.24 -12.53
C LEU A 295 1.25 2.12 -13.36
N ALA A 296 1.55 3.42 -13.41
CA ALA A 296 1.08 4.33 -14.45
C ALA A 296 2.29 4.82 -15.25
N ARG A 297 2.40 4.37 -16.50
CA ARG A 297 3.53 4.73 -17.36
C ARG A 297 3.65 6.24 -17.46
N ASP A 298 4.91 6.71 -17.46
CA ASP A 298 5.25 8.13 -17.54
C ASP A 298 4.63 8.99 -16.39
N ALA A 299 4.22 8.40 -15.25
CA ALA A 299 3.54 9.16 -14.19
C ALA A 299 3.87 8.70 -12.76
N TYR A 300 3.49 7.48 -12.37
CA TYR A 300 3.65 7.00 -11.00
C TYR A 300 3.99 5.52 -10.94
N SER A 301 4.59 5.12 -9.82
CA SER A 301 4.75 3.73 -9.48
C SER A 301 4.72 3.51 -7.97
N SER A 302 4.29 2.32 -7.56
CA SER A 302 4.20 1.90 -6.17
C SER A 302 4.66 0.45 -6.03
N LEU A 303 5.20 0.11 -4.87
CA LEU A 303 5.67 -1.23 -4.55
C LEU A 303 5.52 -1.50 -3.06
N ILE A 304 4.92 -2.64 -2.72
CA ILE A 304 4.94 -3.21 -1.37
C ILE A 304 5.55 -4.60 -1.42
N VAL A 305 6.51 -4.88 -0.51
CA VAL A 305 7.16 -6.19 -0.39
C VAL A 305 7.14 -6.59 1.07
N LYS A 306 6.47 -7.68 1.38
CA LYS A 306 6.22 -8.19 2.73
C LYS A 306 6.85 -9.55 2.91
N VAL A 307 7.53 -9.77 4.04
CA VAL A 307 8.09 -11.06 4.47
C VAL A 307 7.42 -11.44 5.80
N PRO A 308 6.24 -12.08 5.75
CA PRO A 308 5.42 -12.31 6.95
C PRO A 308 6.17 -13.08 8.05
N GLY A 309 6.97 -14.09 7.69
CA GLY A 309 7.77 -14.87 8.63
C GLY A 309 8.81 -14.08 9.40
N ARG A 310 9.17 -12.87 8.93
CA ARG A 310 10.11 -11.94 9.57
C ARG A 310 9.42 -10.71 10.15
N GLY A 311 8.11 -10.56 9.97
CA GLY A 311 7.37 -9.36 10.32
C GLY A 311 7.85 -8.10 9.58
N LEU A 312 8.48 -8.26 8.42
CA LEU A 312 9.12 -7.16 7.66
C LEU A 312 8.27 -6.75 6.46
N THR A 313 8.20 -5.44 6.22
CA THR A 313 7.56 -4.89 5.01
C THR A 313 8.32 -3.66 4.52
N LEU A 314 8.55 -3.60 3.21
CA LEU A 314 9.01 -2.42 2.48
C LEU A 314 7.83 -1.80 1.74
N ILE A 315 7.71 -0.48 1.79
CA ILE A 315 6.71 0.31 1.05
C ILE A 315 7.44 1.42 0.32
N LEU A 316 7.23 1.52 -1.01
CA LEU A 316 7.81 2.56 -1.86
C LEU A 316 6.72 3.19 -2.74
N LEU A 317 6.71 4.52 -2.81
CA LEU A 317 5.83 5.30 -3.68
C LEU A 317 6.67 6.33 -4.44
N ALA A 318 6.47 6.47 -5.76
CA ALA A 318 7.22 7.39 -6.60
C ALA A 318 6.34 8.14 -7.60
N ASN A 319 6.77 9.36 -7.94
CA ASN A 319 6.11 10.21 -8.92
C ASN A 319 6.66 10.07 -10.34
N SER A 320 7.18 8.90 -10.65
CA SER A 320 7.47 8.40 -12.00
C SER A 320 7.32 6.88 -12.03
N ASP A 321 7.42 6.26 -13.20
CA ASP A 321 7.32 4.81 -13.36
C ASP A 321 8.59 4.04 -12.99
N GLY A 322 9.63 4.73 -12.54
CA GLY A 322 10.98 4.17 -12.34
C GLY A 322 11.13 3.07 -11.28
N LEU A 323 10.15 2.90 -10.34
CA LEU A 323 10.23 1.80 -9.36
C LEU A 323 9.95 0.43 -9.99
N VAL A 324 8.97 0.35 -10.91
CA VAL A 324 8.43 -0.92 -11.39
C VAL A 324 8.17 -0.95 -12.90
N GLY A 325 8.34 0.20 -13.58
CA GLY A 325 8.29 0.31 -15.03
C GLY A 325 9.53 -0.32 -15.70
N PRO A 326 9.67 -0.19 -17.03
CA PRO A 326 10.83 -0.74 -17.73
C PRO A 326 12.16 -0.31 -17.10
N PRO A 327 13.15 -1.23 -16.97
CA PRO A 327 13.22 -2.54 -17.63
C PRO A 327 12.51 -3.69 -16.87
N TYR A 328 11.81 -3.41 -15.77
CA TYR A 328 11.13 -4.45 -15.00
C TYR A 328 9.83 -4.89 -15.68
N ASN A 329 9.45 -6.16 -15.50
CA ASN A 329 8.17 -6.71 -15.91
C ASN A 329 7.55 -7.49 -14.72
N LEU A 330 6.96 -6.77 -13.77
CA LEU A 330 6.40 -7.39 -12.57
C LEU A 330 5.04 -8.07 -12.82
N SER A 331 4.40 -7.79 -13.94
CA SER A 331 3.12 -8.39 -14.31
C SER A 331 3.22 -9.89 -14.67
N ASP A 332 4.42 -10.43 -14.83
CA ASP A 332 4.66 -11.87 -14.97
C ASP A 332 4.73 -12.63 -13.63
N GLY A 333 4.62 -11.90 -12.51
CA GLY A 333 4.64 -12.48 -11.17
C GLY A 333 6.04 -12.72 -10.61
N ASN A 334 7.08 -12.11 -11.15
CA ASN A 334 8.47 -12.28 -10.71
C ASN A 334 9.08 -10.97 -10.21
N LEU A 335 9.36 -10.91 -8.90
CA LEU A 335 9.98 -9.77 -8.23
C LEU A 335 11.52 -9.78 -8.31
N SER A 336 12.15 -10.90 -8.68
CA SER A 336 13.59 -11.12 -8.52
C SER A 336 14.47 -10.13 -9.28
N ASN A 337 13.97 -9.60 -10.40
CA ASN A 337 14.70 -8.64 -11.22
C ASN A 337 14.53 -7.18 -10.77
N ASN A 338 13.65 -6.91 -9.80
CA ASN A 338 13.45 -5.55 -9.31
C ASN A 338 14.56 -5.19 -8.31
N LEU A 339 15.35 -4.15 -8.63
CA LEU A 339 16.52 -3.77 -7.84
C LEU A 339 16.15 -3.23 -6.45
N PHE A 340 15.04 -2.52 -6.31
CA PHE A 340 14.58 -1.99 -5.02
C PHE A 340 14.16 -3.11 -4.07
N ALA A 341 13.38 -4.07 -4.57
CA ALA A 341 12.99 -5.25 -3.82
C ALA A 341 14.21 -6.13 -3.47
N SER A 342 15.10 -6.34 -4.44
CA SER A 342 16.33 -7.14 -4.24
C SER A 342 17.25 -6.53 -3.20
N LEU A 343 17.40 -5.20 -3.18
CA LEU A 343 18.17 -4.49 -2.14
C LEU A 343 17.59 -4.78 -0.74
N PHE A 344 16.27 -4.63 -0.58
CA PHE A 344 15.59 -4.90 0.68
C PHE A 344 15.75 -6.35 1.11
N LEU A 345 15.45 -7.29 0.23
CA LEU A 345 15.53 -8.73 0.55
C LEU A 345 16.96 -9.15 0.93
N ARG A 346 17.97 -8.67 0.23
CA ARG A 346 19.38 -8.99 0.54
C ARG A 346 19.85 -8.42 1.88
N LEU A 347 19.39 -7.23 2.28
CA LEU A 347 19.84 -6.59 3.52
C LEU A 347 19.10 -7.12 4.76
N PHE A 348 17.85 -7.55 4.63
CA PHE A 348 17.00 -7.89 5.76
C PHE A 348 16.61 -9.37 5.84
N VAL A 349 16.74 -10.11 4.73
CA VAL A 349 16.38 -11.54 4.68
C VAL A 349 17.61 -12.43 4.45
N GLY A 350 18.58 -11.93 3.68
CA GLY A 350 19.86 -12.61 3.39
C GLY A 350 19.94 -13.12 1.97
#